data_938e873e3c9da720e5e56f06385de5b9
#
_entry.id   938e873e3c9da720e5e56f06385de5b9
#
_cell.length_a   1.000
_cell.length_b   1.000
_cell.length_c   1.000
_cell.angle_alpha   90.00
_cell.angle_beta   90.00
_cell.angle_gamma   90.00
#
_symmetry.space_group_name_H-M   'P 1'
#
loop_
_entity.id
_entity.type
_entity.pdbx_description
1 polymer ?
#
loop_
_entity_poly.entity_id
_entity_poly.type
_entity_poly.pdbx_seq_one_letter_code
_entity_poly.pdbx_strand_id
1 'polypeptide(L)'
;MKSSNIFDVILIGAGPAGLFATETLAGKSLSVLVLDRGDEPLKRHDVNFGIGGAGAFSDGKLNLTSRIGGEPESFGRKADEVEELIRQIDDIFTSLGVIGGYSGEDGEAYQALLRSAHAAGVEFIFAKQRHIGTDRLQDIIQRFYERLIEKGINFRTNTYVDKISKEGDYFKLICKDEVLFARAVIAAPGRAGAYWLREQAHNLGIHTMYGPIDVGVRVEFPDDIYRPIAAVMYDAKFRLYSKSYDDLVRTFCTNPSGYIVTEKYDDFVLVNGHAKWNSKTDNTNFALLSRVVLTDPVEDTTKYGRDIARLATTIGGGKPIIQRLTDFVSGRRSNWERISRSATVPTLKDVTPGDIAMAFPHRIVTNLIEGLTVLNKIISGLMSNNTLLYAPEIKFYDTKYKVTPYLETTLENFFVAGDASGHSRGIVYSAVTGIFAAQGVLKNLGKD
;
A
#
# COMPACT_ATOMS: atom_id res chain seq x y z
N MET A 1 -22.94 -33.44 7.66
CA MET A 1 -21.71 -32.66 7.74
C MET A 1 -20.94 -33.09 8.98
N LYS A 2 -19.61 -33.34 8.88
CA LYS A 2 -18.81 -33.59 10.08
C LYS A 2 -18.72 -32.27 10.85
N SER A 3 -19.02 -32.24 12.15
CA SER A 3 -19.03 -31.04 13.00
C SER A 3 -17.67 -30.30 13.05
N SER A 4 -16.61 -30.95 12.62
CA SER A 4 -15.24 -30.41 12.59
C SER A 4 -14.94 -29.37 11.48
N ASN A 5 -15.89 -29.16 10.54
CA ASN A 5 -15.69 -28.28 9.38
C ASN A 5 -16.61 -27.05 9.38
N ILE A 6 -17.29 -26.79 10.50
CA ILE A 6 -18.20 -25.63 10.65
C ILE A 6 -17.59 -24.68 11.68
N PHE A 7 -17.47 -23.40 11.31
CA PHE A 7 -16.91 -22.34 12.13
C PHE A 7 -17.89 -21.16 12.25
N ASP A 8 -17.80 -20.41 13.33
CA ASP A 8 -18.53 -19.14 13.41
C ASP A 8 -17.92 -18.14 12.44
N VAL A 9 -16.59 -18.08 12.36
CA VAL A 9 -15.86 -17.13 11.51
C VAL A 9 -14.71 -17.82 10.80
N ILE A 10 -14.60 -17.61 9.49
CA ILE A 10 -13.40 -17.94 8.73
C ILE A 10 -12.77 -16.64 8.20
N LEU A 11 -11.48 -16.43 8.52
CA LEU A 11 -10.67 -15.37 7.96
C LEU A 11 -9.83 -15.92 6.81
N ILE A 12 -9.77 -15.19 5.69
CA ILE A 12 -8.98 -15.55 4.51
C ILE A 12 -7.85 -14.52 4.36
N GLY A 13 -6.62 -14.95 4.64
CA GLY A 13 -5.42 -14.13 4.67
C GLY A 13 -5.05 -13.66 6.07
N ALA A 14 -3.83 -13.98 6.47
CA ALA A 14 -3.23 -13.65 7.76
C ALA A 14 -2.20 -12.51 7.67
N GLY A 15 -2.42 -11.55 6.76
CA GLY A 15 -1.70 -10.28 6.75
C GLY A 15 -2.09 -9.38 7.93
N PRO A 16 -1.62 -8.11 7.99
CA PRO A 16 -1.95 -7.21 9.10
C PRO A 16 -3.44 -7.10 9.38
N ALA A 17 -4.28 -7.02 8.34
CA ALA A 17 -5.74 -6.99 8.52
C ALA A 17 -6.28 -8.26 9.18
N GLY A 18 -5.86 -9.44 8.70
CA GLY A 18 -6.28 -10.72 9.26
C GLY A 18 -5.81 -10.93 10.69
N LEU A 19 -4.55 -10.60 11.01
CA LEU A 19 -4.00 -10.73 12.35
C LEU A 19 -4.73 -9.85 13.37
N PHE A 20 -4.98 -8.59 13.04
CA PHE A 20 -5.69 -7.67 13.96
C PHE A 20 -7.18 -7.96 14.04
N ALA A 21 -7.81 -8.44 12.96
CA ALA A 21 -9.17 -8.98 13.04
C ALA A 21 -9.24 -10.19 13.98
N THR A 22 -8.27 -11.10 13.88
CA THR A 22 -8.16 -12.28 14.73
C THR A 22 -7.94 -11.90 16.21
N GLU A 23 -7.08 -10.92 16.49
CA GLU A 23 -6.85 -10.40 17.86
C GLU A 23 -8.15 -9.85 18.46
N THR A 24 -8.95 -9.16 17.66
CA THR A 24 -10.25 -8.61 18.08
C THR A 24 -11.29 -9.71 18.39
N LEU A 25 -11.25 -10.81 17.64
CA LEU A 25 -12.16 -11.97 17.84
C LEU A 25 -11.70 -12.93 18.93
N ALA A 26 -10.42 -12.89 19.30
CA ALA A 26 -9.86 -13.81 20.30
C ALA A 26 -10.52 -13.64 21.67
N GLY A 27 -10.88 -14.77 22.31
CA GLY A 27 -11.53 -14.79 23.61
C GLY A 27 -13.02 -14.45 23.61
N LYS A 28 -13.66 -14.27 22.44
CA LYS A 28 -15.08 -13.91 22.31
C LYS A 28 -16.03 -15.13 22.21
N SER A 29 -15.62 -16.30 22.64
CA SER A 29 -16.43 -17.54 22.58
C SER A 29 -16.97 -17.82 21.17
N LEU A 30 -16.12 -17.67 20.17
CA LEU A 30 -16.38 -17.99 18.77
C LEU A 30 -15.37 -19.03 18.28
N SER A 31 -15.82 -19.95 17.44
CA SER A 31 -14.95 -20.84 16.68
C SER A 31 -14.37 -20.07 15.47
N VAL A 32 -13.10 -19.69 15.58
CA VAL A 32 -12.40 -18.89 14.56
C VAL A 32 -11.34 -19.72 13.87
N LEU A 33 -11.36 -19.73 12.54
CA LEU A 33 -10.33 -20.33 11.70
C LEU A 33 -9.70 -19.28 10.78
N VAL A 34 -8.38 -19.24 10.77
CA VAL A 34 -7.62 -18.37 9.87
C VAL A 34 -6.94 -19.21 8.81
N LEU A 35 -7.20 -18.90 7.55
CA LEU A 35 -6.59 -19.55 6.38
C LEU A 35 -5.57 -18.63 5.74
N ASP A 36 -4.38 -19.14 5.46
CA ASP A 36 -3.42 -18.44 4.63
C ASP A 36 -2.82 -19.36 3.56
N ARG A 37 -2.60 -18.80 2.38
CA ARG A 37 -2.05 -19.51 1.22
C ARG A 37 -0.58 -19.90 1.42
N GLY A 38 0.17 -19.14 2.22
CA GLY A 38 1.58 -19.38 2.47
C GLY A 38 1.87 -19.92 3.87
N ASP A 39 3.14 -19.92 4.24
CA ASP A 39 3.65 -20.54 5.45
C ASP A 39 3.56 -19.68 6.71
N GLU A 40 3.92 -20.28 7.84
CA GLU A 40 4.17 -19.62 9.12
C GLU A 40 5.30 -18.58 9.01
N PRO A 41 5.37 -17.58 9.90
CA PRO A 41 6.24 -16.41 9.71
C PRO A 41 7.71 -16.74 9.42
N LEU A 42 8.33 -17.60 10.24
CA LEU A 42 9.76 -17.94 10.11
C LEU A 42 10.08 -19.01 9.04
N LYS A 43 9.04 -19.67 8.50
CA LYS A 43 9.18 -20.68 7.44
C LYS A 43 8.93 -20.09 6.04
N ARG A 44 8.53 -18.83 5.97
CA ARG A 44 8.15 -18.19 4.71
C ARG A 44 9.34 -17.94 3.80
N HIS A 45 9.16 -18.28 2.53
CA HIS A 45 10.03 -17.89 1.43
C HIS A 45 9.33 -16.93 0.44
N ASP A 46 8.00 -16.92 0.43
CA ASP A 46 7.20 -16.03 -0.43
C ASP A 46 6.98 -14.68 0.26
N VAL A 47 7.27 -13.59 -0.46
CA VAL A 47 7.11 -12.22 0.04
C VAL A 47 5.64 -11.82 0.17
N ASN A 48 4.77 -12.35 -0.69
CA ASN A 48 3.38 -11.91 -0.80
C ASN A 48 2.41 -12.73 0.06
N PHE A 49 2.70 -14.02 0.26
CA PHE A 49 1.79 -14.96 0.93
C PHE A 49 2.41 -15.54 2.21
N GLY A 50 1.56 -15.87 3.17
CA GLY A 50 1.90 -16.40 4.47
C GLY A 50 1.62 -15.41 5.59
N ILE A 51 1.71 -15.91 6.83
CA ILE A 51 1.35 -15.14 8.03
C ILE A 51 2.20 -13.88 8.15
N GLY A 52 1.56 -12.72 8.35
CA GLY A 52 2.14 -11.39 8.31
C GLY A 52 2.00 -10.71 6.94
N GLY A 53 1.63 -11.46 5.87
CA GLY A 53 1.43 -10.93 4.52
C GLY A 53 2.67 -10.23 3.95
N ALA A 54 2.52 -9.42 2.89
CA ALA A 54 3.62 -8.62 2.33
C ALA A 54 4.18 -7.58 3.33
N GLY A 55 3.40 -7.22 4.35
CA GLY A 55 3.85 -6.34 5.43
C GLY A 55 5.08 -6.86 6.17
N ALA A 56 5.18 -8.18 6.39
CA ALA A 56 6.29 -8.81 7.11
C ALA A 56 7.66 -8.70 6.40
N PHE A 57 7.67 -8.40 5.11
CA PHE A 57 8.88 -8.18 4.30
C PHE A 57 9.08 -6.73 3.88
N SER A 58 8.27 -5.82 4.41
CA SER A 58 8.43 -4.38 4.19
C SER A 58 9.53 -3.79 5.08
N ASP A 59 9.78 -2.51 4.95
CA ASP A 59 10.66 -1.76 5.85
C ASP A 59 10.10 -1.58 7.28
N GLY A 60 8.90 -2.08 7.54
CA GLY A 60 8.26 -2.04 8.85
C GLY A 60 7.90 -0.63 9.32
N LYS A 61 7.59 0.26 8.40
CA LYS A 61 7.11 1.60 8.72
C LYS A 61 5.67 1.57 9.25
N LEU A 62 5.46 1.98 10.48
CA LEU A 62 4.16 2.22 11.05
C LEU A 62 3.84 3.72 10.94
N ASN A 63 2.93 4.08 10.05
CA ASN A 63 2.41 5.44 9.94
C ASN A 63 1.24 5.58 10.91
N LEU A 64 1.46 6.31 11.99
CA LEU A 64 0.50 6.44 13.09
C LEU A 64 -0.39 7.67 12.90
N THR A 65 -1.17 7.66 11.83
CA THR A 65 -2.16 8.70 11.52
C THR A 65 -3.25 8.18 10.59
N SER A 66 -4.46 8.67 10.75
CA SER A 66 -5.61 8.40 9.89
C SER A 66 -5.46 8.97 8.47
N ARG A 67 -4.52 9.89 8.26
CA ARG A 67 -4.33 10.63 6.99
C ARG A 67 -3.44 9.90 5.98
N ILE A 68 -2.80 8.79 6.37
CA ILE A 68 -1.91 7.99 5.53
C ILE A 68 -2.38 6.54 5.52
N GLY A 69 -2.66 6.02 4.33
CA GLY A 69 -3.01 4.61 4.13
C GLY A 69 -4.47 4.35 3.85
N GLY A 70 -5.36 5.30 4.08
CA GLY A 70 -6.78 5.19 3.77
C GLY A 70 -7.50 6.52 3.93
N GLU A 71 -8.80 6.48 3.75
CA GLU A 71 -9.73 7.61 3.90
C GLU A 71 -10.92 7.10 4.72
N PRO A 72 -11.03 7.45 6.04
CA PRO A 72 -12.08 6.94 6.91
C PRO A 72 -13.50 7.15 6.36
N GLU A 73 -13.73 8.32 5.77
CA GLU A 73 -15.00 8.72 5.20
C GLU A 73 -15.43 7.79 4.05
N SER A 74 -14.48 7.15 3.37
CA SER A 74 -14.75 6.24 2.25
C SER A 74 -15.52 4.98 2.64
N PHE A 75 -15.57 4.67 3.94
CA PHE A 75 -16.37 3.58 4.51
C PHE A 75 -17.20 4.04 5.72
N GLY A 76 -17.51 5.35 5.79
CA GLY A 76 -18.46 5.91 6.75
C GLY A 76 -17.95 6.00 8.19
N ARG A 77 -16.62 6.14 8.39
CA ARG A 77 -16.00 6.36 9.70
C ARG A 77 -15.43 7.76 9.82
N LYS A 78 -15.18 8.20 11.04
CA LYS A 78 -14.51 9.46 11.33
C LYS A 78 -13.02 9.26 11.60
N ALA A 79 -12.23 10.31 11.38
CA ALA A 79 -10.80 10.28 11.58
C ALA A 79 -10.40 9.98 13.05
N ASP A 80 -11.15 10.51 14.02
CA ASP A 80 -10.91 10.28 15.46
C ASP A 80 -11.11 8.83 15.90
N GLU A 81 -12.10 8.13 15.32
CA GLU A 81 -12.30 6.70 15.58
C GLU A 81 -11.11 5.88 15.05
N VAL A 82 -10.58 6.25 13.88
CA VAL A 82 -9.40 5.60 13.28
C VAL A 82 -8.14 5.90 14.10
N GLU A 83 -7.94 7.15 14.56
CA GLU A 83 -6.81 7.53 15.41
C GLU A 83 -6.79 6.75 16.74
N GLU A 84 -7.95 6.46 17.33
CA GLU A 84 -8.05 5.61 18.52
C GLU A 84 -7.58 4.19 18.25
N LEU A 85 -8.03 3.57 17.15
CA LEU A 85 -7.56 2.24 16.76
C LEU A 85 -6.07 2.22 16.41
N ILE A 86 -5.54 3.28 15.81
CA ILE A 86 -4.11 3.41 15.52
C ILE A 86 -3.28 3.39 16.81
N ARG A 87 -3.74 4.06 17.88
CA ARG A 87 -3.08 3.98 19.21
C ARG A 87 -3.07 2.56 19.74
N GLN A 88 -4.20 1.86 19.70
CA GLN A 88 -4.30 0.47 20.13
C GLN A 88 -3.38 -0.47 19.30
N ILE A 89 -3.28 -0.24 18.00
CA ILE A 89 -2.37 -0.99 17.11
C ILE A 89 -0.92 -0.76 17.52
N ASP A 90 -0.50 0.48 17.79
CA ASP A 90 0.86 0.81 18.24
C ASP A 90 1.17 0.17 19.61
N ASP A 91 0.21 0.18 20.54
CA ASP A 91 0.32 -0.48 21.84
C ASP A 91 0.51 -2.00 21.70
N ILE A 92 -0.24 -2.63 20.80
CA ILE A 92 -0.09 -4.07 20.50
C ILE A 92 1.31 -4.34 19.94
N PHE A 93 1.79 -3.59 18.95
CA PHE A 93 3.14 -3.74 18.40
C PHE A 93 4.21 -3.53 19.48
N THR A 94 4.04 -2.55 20.35
CA THR A 94 4.93 -2.30 21.49
C THR A 94 4.95 -3.49 22.46
N SER A 95 3.79 -4.06 22.78
CA SER A 95 3.68 -5.26 23.64
C SER A 95 4.34 -6.50 23.02
N LEU A 96 4.42 -6.57 21.70
CA LEU A 96 5.11 -7.62 20.96
C LEU A 96 6.64 -7.40 20.87
N GLY A 97 7.15 -6.31 21.45
CA GLY A 97 8.59 -6.04 21.55
C GLY A 97 9.12 -5.10 20.47
N VAL A 98 8.28 -4.30 19.84
CA VAL A 98 8.74 -3.19 19.00
C VAL A 98 9.37 -2.14 19.89
N ILE A 99 10.69 -1.94 19.77
CA ILE A 99 11.50 -0.97 20.50
C ILE A 99 11.87 0.15 19.54
N GLY A 100 11.90 1.38 20.03
CA GLY A 100 12.36 2.55 19.31
C GLY A 100 11.44 3.74 19.52
N GLY A 101 12.04 4.92 19.39
CA GLY A 101 11.30 6.19 19.44
C GLY A 101 10.45 6.40 18.17
N TYR A 102 9.69 7.46 18.23
CA TYR A 102 8.98 7.96 17.07
C TYR A 102 9.89 8.87 16.25
N SER A 103 9.75 8.87 14.94
CA SER A 103 10.19 9.96 14.08
C SER A 103 8.99 10.86 13.76
N GLY A 104 9.26 12.13 13.45
CA GLY A 104 8.21 13.10 13.24
C GLY A 104 7.77 13.72 14.60
N GLU A 105 8.68 14.44 15.25
CA GLU A 105 8.34 15.24 16.43
C GLU A 105 7.99 16.67 16.02
N ASP A 106 7.02 17.27 16.72
CA ASP A 106 6.63 18.65 16.51
C ASP A 106 7.69 19.57 17.14
N GLY A 107 8.56 20.09 16.29
CA GLY A 107 9.64 20.98 16.67
C GLY A 107 9.78 22.17 15.70
N GLU A 108 10.75 23.05 15.94
CA GLU A 108 10.96 24.25 15.11
C GLU A 108 11.21 23.90 13.63
N ALA A 109 11.96 22.84 13.37
CA ALA A 109 12.22 22.35 12.01
C ALA A 109 10.95 21.86 11.29
N TYR A 110 10.06 21.17 12.01
CA TYR A 110 8.74 20.79 11.51
C TYR A 110 7.90 22.01 11.16
N GLN A 111 7.82 23.00 12.09
CA GLN A 111 7.06 24.23 11.88
C GLN A 111 7.61 25.04 10.69
N ALA A 112 8.92 25.05 10.48
CA ALA A 112 9.55 25.68 9.32
C ALA A 112 9.16 24.99 8.03
N LEU A 113 9.19 23.64 7.99
CA LEU A 113 8.78 22.86 6.83
C LEU A 113 7.29 23.03 6.53
N LEU A 114 6.44 23.05 7.55
CA LEU A 114 5.00 23.27 7.42
C LEU A 114 4.72 24.67 6.83
N ARG A 115 5.39 25.73 7.32
CA ARG A 115 5.27 27.08 6.74
C ARG A 115 5.70 27.12 5.28
N SER A 116 6.80 26.44 4.92
CA SER A 116 7.28 26.37 3.54
C SER A 116 6.28 25.67 2.63
N ALA A 117 5.67 24.57 3.12
CA ALA A 117 4.65 23.83 2.38
C ALA A 117 3.39 24.70 2.16
N HIS A 118 2.90 25.35 3.21
CA HIS A 118 1.74 26.24 3.11
C HIS A 118 2.00 27.41 2.15
N ALA A 119 3.17 28.04 2.20
CA ALA A 119 3.55 29.12 1.28
C ALA A 119 3.65 28.66 -0.18
N ALA A 120 3.95 27.39 -0.40
CA ALA A 120 3.98 26.77 -1.74
C ALA A 120 2.58 26.29 -2.21
N GLY A 121 1.54 26.32 -1.36
CA GLY A 121 0.23 25.77 -1.66
C GLY A 121 0.22 24.23 -1.63
N VAL A 122 1.07 23.64 -0.79
CA VAL A 122 1.23 22.19 -0.67
C VAL A 122 0.73 21.74 0.70
N GLU A 123 -0.05 20.69 0.73
CA GLU A 123 -0.40 20.00 1.97
C GLU A 123 0.78 19.10 2.39
N PHE A 124 1.40 19.42 3.51
CA PHE A 124 2.34 18.54 4.18
C PHE A 124 1.60 17.64 5.17
N ILE A 125 1.62 16.33 4.94
CA ILE A 125 1.00 15.38 5.84
C ILE A 125 2.03 14.94 6.86
N PHE A 126 1.91 15.49 8.05
CA PHE A 126 2.68 15.04 9.18
C PHE A 126 2.15 13.71 9.69
N ALA A 127 3.05 12.80 9.97
CA ALA A 127 2.73 11.53 10.60
C ALA A 127 3.80 11.19 11.64
N LYS A 128 3.36 10.88 12.83
CA LYS A 128 4.19 10.16 13.79
C LYS A 128 4.48 8.79 13.20
N GLN A 129 5.74 8.44 13.06
CA GLN A 129 6.17 7.20 12.43
C GLN A 129 7.03 6.40 13.40
N ARG A 130 6.81 5.08 13.41
CA ARG A 130 7.71 4.12 14.05
C ARG A 130 8.31 3.24 12.99
N HIS A 131 9.62 3.01 13.05
CA HIS A 131 10.33 2.17 12.12
C HIS A 131 10.82 0.90 12.82
N ILE A 132 10.32 -0.26 12.42
CA ILE A 132 10.65 -1.54 13.05
C ILE A 132 11.96 -2.10 12.45
N GLY A 133 12.14 -1.96 11.15
CA GLY A 133 13.19 -2.61 10.36
C GLY A 133 12.75 -3.97 9.82
N THR A 134 13.16 -4.25 8.57
CA THR A 134 12.78 -5.49 7.87
C THR A 134 13.27 -6.73 8.59
N ASP A 135 14.46 -6.65 9.18
CA ASP A 135 15.14 -7.72 9.91
C ASP A 135 14.43 -8.12 11.21
N ARG A 136 13.71 -7.21 11.86
CA ARG A 136 13.01 -7.45 13.13
C ARG A 136 11.52 -7.75 12.94
N LEU A 137 10.95 -7.35 11.83
CA LEU A 137 9.51 -7.45 11.62
C LEU A 137 9.02 -8.89 11.60
N GLN A 138 9.81 -9.81 11.07
CA GLN A 138 9.47 -11.24 11.06
C GLN A 138 9.36 -11.81 12.47
N ASP A 139 10.28 -11.46 13.39
CA ASP A 139 10.23 -11.89 14.79
C ASP A 139 9.00 -11.32 15.52
N ILE A 140 8.64 -10.06 15.24
CA ILE A 140 7.43 -9.43 15.80
C ILE A 140 6.17 -10.16 15.32
N ILE A 141 6.10 -10.49 14.03
CA ILE A 141 4.97 -11.24 13.48
C ILE A 141 4.91 -12.66 14.04
N GLN A 142 6.07 -13.31 14.27
CA GLN A 142 6.12 -14.62 14.91
C GLN A 142 5.53 -14.56 16.33
N ARG A 143 5.92 -13.59 17.15
CA ARG A 143 5.36 -13.40 18.50
C ARG A 143 3.87 -13.11 18.47
N PHE A 144 3.40 -12.36 17.47
CA PHE A 144 1.96 -12.10 17.31
C PHE A 144 1.20 -13.39 16.98
N TYR A 145 1.73 -14.18 16.07
CA TYR A 145 1.18 -15.49 15.69
C TYR A 145 1.09 -16.44 16.89
N GLU A 146 2.18 -16.59 17.66
CA GLU A 146 2.23 -17.42 18.87
C GLU A 146 1.21 -16.96 19.92
N ARG A 147 1.12 -15.66 20.16
CA ARG A 147 0.12 -15.09 21.08
C ARG A 147 -1.32 -15.44 20.67
N LEU A 148 -1.63 -15.44 19.37
CA LEU A 148 -2.97 -15.79 18.89
C LEU A 148 -3.26 -17.29 19.03
N ILE A 149 -2.27 -18.14 18.83
CA ILE A 149 -2.39 -19.59 19.09
C ILE A 149 -2.65 -19.83 20.58
N GLU A 150 -1.91 -19.18 21.47
CA GLU A 150 -2.12 -19.27 22.92
C GLU A 150 -3.51 -18.82 23.34
N LYS A 151 -4.12 -17.88 22.60
CA LYS A 151 -5.55 -17.47 22.77
C LYS A 151 -6.55 -18.45 22.16
N GLY A 152 -6.10 -19.60 21.65
CA GLY A 152 -6.96 -20.66 21.10
C GLY A 152 -7.42 -20.47 19.66
N ILE A 153 -6.76 -19.60 18.89
CA ILE A 153 -7.08 -19.41 17.47
C ILE A 153 -6.48 -20.54 16.63
N ASN A 154 -7.26 -21.07 15.71
CA ASN A 154 -6.83 -22.08 14.75
C ASN A 154 -6.31 -21.42 13.47
N PHE A 155 -5.07 -21.74 13.08
CA PHE A 155 -4.48 -21.34 11.80
C PHE A 155 -4.27 -22.55 10.91
N ARG A 156 -4.56 -22.38 9.62
CA ARG A 156 -4.18 -23.32 8.55
C ARG A 156 -3.41 -22.58 7.49
N THR A 157 -2.12 -22.86 7.46
CA THR A 157 -1.18 -22.38 6.45
C THR A 157 -1.21 -23.27 5.21
N ASN A 158 -0.58 -22.82 4.11
CA ASN A 158 -0.55 -23.52 2.82
C ASN A 158 -1.95 -23.93 2.33
N THR A 159 -2.97 -23.15 2.70
CA THR A 159 -4.36 -23.42 2.38
C THR A 159 -4.93 -22.32 1.48
N TYR A 160 -5.17 -22.68 0.23
CA TYR A 160 -5.78 -21.80 -0.77
C TYR A 160 -7.29 -22.03 -0.85
N VAL A 161 -8.06 -20.97 -0.81
CA VAL A 161 -9.51 -21.00 -1.04
C VAL A 161 -9.77 -20.81 -2.52
N ASP A 162 -10.22 -21.85 -3.20
CA ASP A 162 -10.49 -21.82 -4.63
C ASP A 162 -11.80 -21.07 -4.94
N LYS A 163 -12.85 -21.34 -4.16
CA LYS A 163 -14.19 -20.80 -4.40
C LYS A 163 -14.97 -20.59 -3.12
N ILE A 164 -15.75 -19.51 -3.11
CA ILE A 164 -16.72 -19.22 -2.05
C ILE A 164 -18.12 -19.22 -2.64
N SER A 165 -19.08 -19.83 -1.93
CA SER A 165 -20.49 -19.76 -2.25
C SER A 165 -21.34 -19.59 -1.00
N LYS A 166 -22.57 -19.09 -1.12
CA LYS A 166 -23.53 -19.01 -0.01
C LYS A 166 -24.49 -20.19 -0.08
N GLU A 167 -24.63 -20.95 1.01
CA GLU A 167 -25.57 -22.06 1.16
C GLU A 167 -26.39 -21.86 2.43
N GLY A 168 -27.60 -21.32 2.29
CA GLY A 168 -28.44 -20.95 3.41
C GLY A 168 -27.76 -19.91 4.31
N ASP A 169 -27.65 -20.20 5.59
CA ASP A 169 -27.02 -19.30 6.59
C ASP A 169 -25.48 -19.37 6.60
N TYR A 170 -24.91 -20.28 5.82
CA TYR A 170 -23.47 -20.52 5.82
C TYR A 170 -22.81 -20.11 4.50
N PHE A 171 -21.58 -19.69 4.61
CA PHE A 171 -20.63 -19.65 3.50
C PHE A 171 -19.95 -21.00 3.38
N LYS A 172 -19.89 -21.53 2.16
CA LYS A 172 -19.15 -22.73 1.82
C LYS A 172 -17.86 -22.30 1.12
N LEU A 173 -16.73 -22.67 1.70
CA LEU A 173 -15.41 -22.43 1.18
C LEU A 173 -14.84 -23.74 0.65
N ILE A 174 -14.49 -23.78 -0.63
CA ILE A 174 -13.84 -24.91 -1.29
C ILE A 174 -12.35 -24.66 -1.28
N CYS A 175 -11.62 -25.50 -0.57
CA CYS A 175 -10.17 -25.60 -0.61
C CYS A 175 -9.80 -26.89 -1.32
N LYS A 176 -8.66 -26.97 -1.97
CA LYS A 176 -8.23 -28.09 -2.81
C LYS A 176 -8.76 -29.47 -2.39
N ASP A 177 -8.57 -29.82 -1.11
CA ASP A 177 -8.85 -31.18 -0.59
C ASP A 177 -9.97 -31.21 0.47
N GLU A 178 -10.57 -30.04 0.79
CA GLU A 178 -11.61 -29.95 1.81
C GLU A 178 -12.67 -28.89 1.53
N VAL A 179 -13.79 -29.04 2.22
CA VAL A 179 -14.89 -28.07 2.21
C VAL A 179 -15.13 -27.60 3.65
N LEU A 180 -15.14 -26.29 3.83
CA LEU A 180 -15.35 -25.61 5.10
C LEU A 180 -16.63 -24.79 5.05
N PHE A 181 -17.24 -24.59 6.21
CA PHE A 181 -18.45 -23.78 6.35
C PHE A 181 -18.23 -22.71 7.43
N ALA A 182 -18.76 -21.51 7.20
CA ALA A 182 -18.68 -20.41 8.15
C ALA A 182 -19.99 -19.62 8.18
N ARG A 183 -20.37 -19.11 9.36
CA ARG A 183 -21.49 -18.16 9.50
C ARG A 183 -21.09 -16.78 8.99
N ALA A 184 -19.84 -16.38 9.21
CA ALA A 184 -19.28 -15.14 8.71
C ALA A 184 -17.90 -15.36 8.07
N VAL A 185 -17.56 -14.54 7.07
CA VAL A 185 -16.27 -14.55 6.39
C VAL A 185 -15.65 -13.16 6.43
N ILE A 186 -14.36 -13.07 6.80
CA ILE A 186 -13.54 -11.87 6.63
C ILE A 186 -12.50 -12.17 5.55
N ALA A 187 -12.65 -11.56 4.38
CA ALA A 187 -11.71 -11.72 3.27
C ALA A 187 -10.65 -10.61 3.29
N ALA A 188 -9.41 -10.97 3.63
CA ALA A 188 -8.26 -10.07 3.73
C ALA A 188 -7.02 -10.60 2.98
N PRO A 189 -7.15 -11.00 1.69
CA PRO A 189 -6.09 -11.72 0.96
C PRO A 189 -4.93 -10.82 0.50
N GLY A 190 -4.92 -9.54 0.88
CA GLY A 190 -3.90 -8.58 0.49
C GLY A 190 -3.88 -8.26 -1.01
N ARG A 191 -2.91 -7.43 -1.45
CA ARG A 191 -2.83 -6.98 -2.86
C ARG A 191 -2.67 -8.12 -3.85
N ALA A 192 -1.87 -9.12 -3.50
CA ALA A 192 -1.64 -10.27 -4.37
C ALA A 192 -2.91 -11.13 -4.57
N GLY A 193 -3.85 -11.10 -3.62
CA GLY A 193 -5.14 -11.77 -3.72
C GLY A 193 -6.29 -10.89 -4.22
N ALA A 194 -6.04 -9.64 -4.60
CA ALA A 194 -7.10 -8.70 -5.00
C ALA A 194 -7.88 -9.17 -6.23
N TYR A 195 -7.19 -9.76 -7.22
CA TYR A 195 -7.86 -10.32 -8.40
C TYR A 195 -8.79 -11.49 -8.03
N TRP A 196 -8.28 -12.42 -7.22
CA TRP A 196 -9.08 -13.54 -6.71
C TRP A 196 -10.31 -13.05 -5.94
N LEU A 197 -10.15 -12.07 -5.03
CA LEU A 197 -11.27 -11.53 -4.26
C LEU A 197 -12.32 -10.88 -5.15
N ARG A 198 -11.91 -10.15 -6.19
CA ARG A 198 -12.83 -9.57 -7.17
C ARG A 198 -13.63 -10.63 -7.91
N GLU A 199 -12.99 -11.74 -8.29
CA GLU A 199 -13.65 -12.87 -8.92
C GLU A 199 -14.68 -13.52 -7.98
N GLN A 200 -14.31 -13.76 -6.71
CA GLN A 200 -15.25 -14.26 -5.71
C GLN A 200 -16.42 -13.30 -5.49
N ALA A 201 -16.16 -12.01 -5.40
CA ALA A 201 -17.19 -10.98 -5.23
C ALA A 201 -18.17 -10.97 -6.40
N HIS A 202 -17.68 -11.04 -7.63
CA HIS A 202 -18.53 -11.15 -8.82
C HIS A 202 -19.43 -12.40 -8.76
N ASN A 203 -18.87 -13.55 -8.42
CA ASN A 203 -19.60 -14.82 -8.32
C ASN A 203 -20.65 -14.81 -7.18
N LEU A 204 -20.42 -14.04 -6.13
CA LEU A 204 -21.32 -13.86 -4.98
C LEU A 204 -22.31 -12.69 -5.17
N GLY A 205 -22.27 -11.96 -6.29
CA GLY A 205 -23.12 -10.81 -6.54
C GLY A 205 -22.82 -9.60 -5.63
N ILE A 206 -21.59 -9.51 -5.10
CA ILE A 206 -21.14 -8.40 -4.27
C ILE A 206 -20.83 -7.19 -5.16
N HIS A 207 -21.38 -6.03 -4.79
CA HIS A 207 -21.21 -4.81 -5.55
C HIS A 207 -19.79 -4.23 -5.39
N THR A 208 -19.11 -4.05 -6.50
CA THR A 208 -17.77 -3.47 -6.58
C THR A 208 -17.74 -2.24 -7.48
N MET A 209 -16.77 -1.37 -7.24
CA MET A 209 -16.50 -0.18 -8.06
C MET A 209 -15.02 -0.15 -8.41
N TYR A 210 -14.67 0.48 -9.54
CA TYR A 210 -13.29 0.78 -9.82
C TYR A 210 -12.82 1.94 -8.94
N GLY A 211 -11.64 1.80 -8.33
CA GLY A 211 -10.98 2.88 -7.61
C GLY A 211 -10.17 3.79 -8.55
N PRO A 212 -9.72 4.96 -8.08
CA PRO A 212 -8.75 5.75 -8.82
C PRO A 212 -7.43 4.97 -8.96
N ILE A 213 -6.59 5.37 -9.91
CA ILE A 213 -5.19 4.92 -9.95
C ILE A 213 -4.26 6.12 -9.84
N ASP A 214 -3.05 5.87 -9.39
CA ASP A 214 -2.00 6.89 -9.39
C ASP A 214 -0.93 6.47 -10.40
N VAL A 215 -0.66 7.34 -11.38
CA VAL A 215 0.32 7.13 -12.46
C VAL A 215 1.40 8.20 -12.37
N GLY A 216 2.66 7.80 -12.46
CA GLY A 216 3.74 8.74 -12.42
C GLY A 216 5.12 8.14 -12.57
N VAL A 217 6.08 8.77 -11.92
CA VAL A 217 7.50 8.49 -12.05
C VAL A 217 8.16 8.31 -10.69
N ARG A 218 9.24 7.57 -10.64
CA ARG A 218 10.19 7.59 -9.54
C ARG A 218 11.20 8.68 -9.81
N VAL A 219 11.37 9.59 -8.87
CA VAL A 219 12.28 10.73 -8.92
C VAL A 219 13.50 10.41 -8.08
N GLU A 220 14.70 10.48 -8.66
CA GLU A 220 15.98 10.23 -7.98
C GLU A 220 16.88 11.47 -8.08
N PHE A 221 17.47 11.87 -6.97
CA PHE A 221 18.31 13.08 -6.87
C PHE A 221 19.29 12.95 -5.69
N PRO A 222 20.32 13.83 -5.58
CA PRO A 222 21.30 13.77 -4.50
C PRO A 222 20.65 13.82 -3.10
N ASP A 223 21.10 12.98 -2.18
CA ASP A 223 20.55 12.83 -0.83
C ASP A 223 20.63 14.10 0.01
N ASP A 224 21.69 14.91 -0.17
CA ASP A 224 21.92 16.15 0.56
C ASP A 224 20.79 17.19 0.35
N ILE A 225 20.11 17.17 -0.81
CA ILE A 225 18.96 18.02 -1.11
C ILE A 225 17.75 17.69 -0.18
N TYR A 226 17.57 16.42 0.16
CA TYR A 226 16.42 15.96 0.96
C TYR A 226 16.75 15.80 2.44
N ARG A 227 18.00 15.76 2.83
CA ARG A 227 18.45 15.51 4.20
C ARG A 227 17.79 16.43 5.25
N PRO A 228 17.59 17.75 5.02
CA PRO A 228 16.89 18.60 5.96
C PRO A 228 15.44 18.17 6.22
N ILE A 229 14.77 17.66 5.20
CA ILE A 229 13.37 17.16 5.31
C ILE A 229 13.34 15.80 5.99
N ALA A 230 14.26 14.90 5.62
CA ALA A 230 14.39 13.58 6.24
C ALA A 230 14.69 13.65 7.73
N ALA A 231 15.37 14.71 8.18
CA ALA A 231 15.63 14.97 9.60
C ALA A 231 14.34 15.32 10.38
N VAL A 232 13.35 15.91 9.71
CA VAL A 232 12.03 16.20 10.30
C VAL A 232 11.15 14.95 10.26
N MET A 233 11.08 14.31 9.10
CA MET A 233 10.26 13.15 8.87
C MET A 233 10.88 12.30 7.75
N TYR A 234 11.23 11.05 8.06
CA TYR A 234 11.93 10.16 7.13
C TYR A 234 11.20 9.99 5.79
N ASP A 235 9.90 9.78 5.83
CA ASP A 235 9.05 9.60 4.65
C ASP A 235 7.97 10.70 4.60
N ALA A 236 8.39 11.94 4.35
CA ALA A 236 7.50 13.09 4.25
C ALA A 236 6.52 12.94 3.07
N LYS A 237 5.25 13.20 3.34
CA LYS A 237 4.17 13.13 2.35
C LYS A 237 3.71 14.53 1.98
N PHE A 238 3.73 14.81 0.68
CA PHE A 238 3.23 16.06 0.12
C PHE A 238 2.08 15.77 -0.83
N ARG A 239 1.03 16.59 -0.73
CA ARG A 239 -0.11 16.60 -1.65
C ARG A 239 -0.31 18.00 -2.20
N LEU A 240 -0.61 18.09 -3.47
CA LEU A 240 -0.95 19.35 -4.14
C LEU A 240 -1.91 19.08 -5.30
N TYR A 241 -2.57 20.12 -5.77
CA TYR A 241 -3.37 20.05 -6.97
C TYR A 241 -2.64 20.74 -8.11
N SER A 242 -2.66 20.12 -9.30
CA SER A 242 -2.06 20.71 -10.50
C SER A 242 -2.83 21.95 -10.91
N LYS A 243 -2.11 22.99 -11.35
CA LYS A 243 -2.71 24.25 -11.76
C LYS A 243 -3.58 24.12 -13.02
N SER A 244 -3.12 23.29 -13.96
CA SER A 244 -3.76 23.15 -15.29
C SER A 244 -5.03 22.31 -15.25
N TYR A 245 -5.08 21.29 -14.39
CA TYR A 245 -6.15 20.30 -14.43
C TYR A 245 -6.86 20.07 -13.09
N ASP A 246 -6.40 20.71 -12.02
CA ASP A 246 -6.90 20.50 -10.66
C ASP A 246 -6.87 19.03 -10.22
N ASP A 247 -5.91 18.28 -10.76
CA ASP A 247 -5.70 16.88 -10.41
C ASP A 247 -4.79 16.76 -9.18
N LEU A 248 -5.10 15.79 -8.32
CA LEU A 248 -4.26 15.49 -7.17
C LEU A 248 -2.91 14.93 -7.63
N VAL A 249 -1.83 15.59 -7.22
CA VAL A 249 -0.43 15.14 -7.37
C VAL A 249 0.14 14.93 -5.98
N ARG A 250 0.83 13.81 -5.78
CA ARG A 250 1.37 13.49 -4.45
C ARG A 250 2.72 12.78 -4.50
N THR A 251 3.52 12.97 -3.46
CA THR A 251 4.67 12.11 -3.21
C THR A 251 4.25 10.79 -2.55
N PHE A 252 5.01 9.73 -2.82
CA PHE A 252 4.75 8.44 -2.21
C PHE A 252 6.05 7.68 -1.99
N CYS A 253 6.14 6.94 -0.86
CA CYS A 253 7.26 6.05 -0.53
C CYS A 253 8.64 6.69 -0.77
N THR A 254 8.96 7.72 0.02
CA THR A 254 10.27 8.35 -0.02
C THR A 254 11.30 7.45 0.66
N ASN A 255 12.45 7.32 0.03
CA ASN A 255 13.57 6.51 0.48
C ASN A 255 14.85 7.36 0.51
N PRO A 256 15.13 8.04 1.64
CA PRO A 256 16.41 8.72 1.84
C PRO A 256 17.56 7.72 1.80
N SER A 257 18.65 8.08 1.12
CA SER A 257 19.82 7.23 0.86
C SER A 257 19.44 5.83 0.30
N GLY A 258 18.34 5.77 -0.46
CA GLY A 258 17.78 4.55 -1.01
C GLY A 258 18.12 4.31 -2.48
N TYR A 259 17.58 3.25 -3.03
CA TYR A 259 17.78 2.89 -4.43
C TYR A 259 16.47 2.48 -5.09
N ILE A 260 16.47 2.45 -6.42
CA ILE A 260 15.33 2.13 -7.25
C ILE A 260 15.43 0.67 -7.67
N VAL A 261 14.29 -0.02 -7.73
CA VAL A 261 14.17 -1.41 -8.16
C VAL A 261 13.11 -1.55 -9.24
N THR A 262 13.23 -2.61 -10.06
CA THR A 262 12.22 -3.00 -11.04
C THR A 262 11.27 -4.01 -10.42
N GLU A 263 9.97 -3.76 -10.54
CA GLU A 263 8.92 -4.73 -10.27
C GLU A 263 8.50 -5.36 -11.59
N LYS A 264 8.65 -6.69 -11.72
CA LYS A 264 8.28 -7.43 -12.93
C LYS A 264 6.89 -8.03 -12.77
N TYR A 265 6.08 -7.83 -13.80
CA TYR A 265 4.78 -8.47 -14.02
C TYR A 265 4.85 -9.32 -15.28
N ASP A 266 3.82 -10.09 -15.58
CA ASP A 266 3.83 -11.03 -16.71
C ASP A 266 4.11 -10.35 -18.06
N ASP A 267 3.55 -9.15 -18.27
CA ASP A 267 3.57 -8.44 -19.55
C ASP A 267 4.02 -6.98 -19.49
N PHE A 268 4.45 -6.50 -18.31
CA PHE A 268 5.01 -5.16 -18.13
C PHE A 268 5.97 -5.09 -16.94
N VAL A 269 6.71 -3.98 -16.86
CA VAL A 269 7.56 -3.65 -15.72
C VAL A 269 7.15 -2.31 -15.12
N LEU A 270 7.30 -2.20 -13.80
CA LEU A 270 7.16 -0.95 -13.05
C LEU A 270 8.45 -0.68 -12.29
N VAL A 271 8.57 0.54 -11.77
CA VAL A 271 9.63 0.90 -10.83
C VAL A 271 9.06 1.08 -9.43
N ASN A 272 9.91 0.86 -8.43
CA ASN A 272 9.63 1.14 -7.02
C ASN A 272 10.90 1.59 -6.31
N GLY A 273 10.79 2.13 -5.09
CA GLY A 273 11.92 2.51 -4.26
C GLY A 273 12.13 1.54 -3.11
N HIS A 274 13.39 1.38 -2.73
CA HIS A 274 13.82 0.57 -1.60
C HIS A 274 14.84 1.31 -0.75
N ALA A 275 14.79 1.10 0.56
CA ALA A 275 15.84 1.52 1.49
C ALA A 275 16.32 0.30 2.29
N LYS A 276 17.63 0.08 2.35
CA LYS A 276 18.24 -0.93 3.20
C LYS A 276 18.87 -0.25 4.41
N TRP A 277 18.77 -0.91 5.57
CA TRP A 277 19.39 -0.39 6.79
C TRP A 277 20.93 -0.35 6.67
N ASN A 278 21.52 -1.43 6.15
CA ASN A 278 22.98 -1.64 6.09
C ASN A 278 23.62 -1.22 4.76
N SER A 279 22.88 -0.65 3.80
CA SER A 279 23.43 -0.25 2.51
C SER A 279 22.76 1.04 2.06
N LYS A 280 23.48 2.15 2.21
CA LYS A 280 23.01 3.48 1.83
C LYS A 280 23.62 3.90 0.50
N THR A 281 22.89 4.70 -0.26
CA THR A 281 23.38 5.37 -1.46
C THR A 281 23.52 6.87 -1.23
N ASP A 282 24.17 7.58 -2.14
CA ASP A 282 24.25 9.04 -2.12
C ASP A 282 22.99 9.71 -2.71
N ASN A 283 21.93 8.92 -2.98
CA ASN A 283 20.71 9.40 -3.61
C ASN A 283 19.50 9.18 -2.71
N THR A 284 18.59 10.14 -2.74
CA THR A 284 17.21 9.97 -2.26
C THR A 284 16.28 9.76 -3.45
N ASN A 285 15.23 8.99 -3.26
CA ASN A 285 14.19 8.84 -4.27
C ASN A 285 12.79 8.83 -3.65
N PHE A 286 11.80 9.30 -4.42
CA PHE A 286 10.39 9.18 -4.12
C PHE A 286 9.57 8.98 -5.40
N ALA A 287 8.38 8.39 -5.30
CA ALA A 287 7.41 8.41 -6.37
C ALA A 287 6.70 9.77 -6.41
N LEU A 288 6.57 10.38 -7.58
CA LEU A 288 5.63 11.46 -7.84
C LEU A 288 4.51 10.93 -8.71
N LEU A 289 3.30 11.01 -8.21
CA LEU A 289 2.14 10.34 -8.77
C LEU A 289 1.02 11.35 -9.01
N SER A 290 0.44 11.30 -10.21
CA SER A 290 -0.79 11.99 -10.57
C SER A 290 -1.97 11.03 -10.44
N ARG A 291 -3.03 11.44 -9.73
CA ARG A 291 -4.24 10.65 -9.58
C ARG A 291 -5.07 10.71 -10.85
N VAL A 292 -5.51 9.55 -11.31
CA VAL A 292 -6.40 9.41 -12.46
C VAL A 292 -7.74 8.84 -11.98
N VAL A 293 -8.81 9.54 -12.28
CA VAL A 293 -10.18 9.08 -12.05
C VAL A 293 -10.84 9.02 -13.43
N LEU A 294 -11.39 7.87 -13.77
CA LEU A 294 -12.20 7.68 -14.96
C LEU A 294 -13.67 7.63 -14.56
N THR A 295 -14.53 8.06 -15.47
CA THR A 295 -15.98 8.14 -15.26
C THR A 295 -16.72 7.34 -16.33
N ASP A 296 -18.02 7.08 -16.08
CA ASP A 296 -18.91 6.40 -17.00
C ASP A 296 -18.78 6.95 -18.44
N PRO A 297 -18.73 6.11 -19.48
CA PRO A 297 -18.86 4.64 -19.45
C PRO A 297 -17.50 3.89 -19.32
N VAL A 298 -16.39 4.58 -19.18
CA VAL A 298 -15.04 3.99 -19.15
C VAL A 298 -14.48 4.11 -17.74
N GLU A 299 -14.84 3.17 -16.87
CA GLU A 299 -14.49 3.22 -15.45
C GLU A 299 -13.25 2.38 -15.09
N ASP A 300 -12.84 1.44 -15.94
CA ASP A 300 -11.74 0.50 -15.63
C ASP A 300 -10.37 1.19 -15.62
N THR A 301 -10.08 1.83 -14.50
CA THR A 301 -8.79 2.48 -14.23
C THR A 301 -7.64 1.48 -14.20
N THR A 302 -7.88 0.23 -13.78
CA THR A 302 -6.87 -0.83 -13.75
C THR A 302 -6.39 -1.17 -15.16
N LYS A 303 -7.33 -1.34 -16.09
CA LYS A 303 -7.00 -1.56 -17.51
C LYS A 303 -6.22 -0.38 -18.08
N TYR A 304 -6.68 0.85 -17.83
CA TYR A 304 -6.00 2.05 -18.28
C TYR A 304 -4.54 2.12 -17.78
N GLY A 305 -4.31 1.85 -16.51
CA GLY A 305 -2.96 1.83 -15.94
C GLY A 305 -2.07 0.73 -16.53
N ARG A 306 -2.64 -0.48 -16.76
CA ARG A 306 -1.91 -1.57 -17.41
C ARG A 306 -1.53 -1.24 -18.85
N ASP A 307 -2.40 -0.58 -19.61
CA ASP A 307 -2.13 -0.17 -20.98
C ASP A 307 -0.98 0.86 -21.03
N ILE A 308 -0.95 1.82 -20.09
CA ILE A 308 0.20 2.74 -19.93
C ILE A 308 1.49 1.96 -19.57
N ALA A 309 1.41 1.01 -18.64
CA ALA A 309 2.57 0.21 -18.23
C ALA A 309 3.13 -0.61 -19.39
N ARG A 310 2.28 -1.25 -20.19
CA ARG A 310 2.67 -2.01 -21.38
C ARG A 310 3.32 -1.12 -22.44
N LEU A 311 2.73 0.05 -22.68
CA LEU A 311 3.28 1.02 -23.64
C LEU A 311 4.68 1.49 -23.19
N ALA A 312 4.84 1.85 -21.91
CA ALA A 312 6.13 2.25 -21.36
C ALA A 312 7.17 1.10 -21.44
N THR A 313 6.75 -0.13 -21.15
CA THR A 313 7.61 -1.32 -21.27
C THR A 313 8.03 -1.56 -22.72
N THR A 314 7.12 -1.38 -23.68
CA THR A 314 7.43 -1.49 -25.11
C THR A 314 8.46 -0.44 -25.53
N ILE A 315 8.28 0.82 -25.14
CA ILE A 315 9.22 1.93 -25.42
C ILE A 315 10.58 1.69 -24.75
N GLY A 316 10.57 1.13 -23.54
CA GLY A 316 11.77 0.78 -22.79
C GLY A 316 12.48 -0.50 -23.27
N GLY A 317 11.92 -1.22 -24.25
CA GLY A 317 12.46 -2.49 -24.74
C GLY A 317 12.50 -3.58 -23.68
N GLY A 318 11.43 -3.68 -22.88
CA GLY A 318 11.30 -4.64 -21.77
C GLY A 318 11.89 -4.14 -20.43
N LYS A 319 12.37 -2.90 -20.35
CA LYS A 319 12.99 -2.29 -19.19
C LYS A 319 12.31 -0.97 -18.82
N PRO A 320 12.45 -0.50 -17.57
CA PRO A 320 12.02 0.86 -17.23
C PRO A 320 12.73 1.92 -18.06
N ILE A 321 12.03 3.02 -18.33
CA ILE A 321 12.59 4.18 -19.01
C ILE A 321 13.29 5.06 -17.98
N ILE A 322 14.52 5.53 -18.27
CA ILE A 322 15.20 6.59 -17.51
C ILE A 322 15.28 7.86 -18.35
N GLN A 323 15.01 9.02 -17.74
CA GLN A 323 15.09 10.33 -18.39
C GLN A 323 15.61 11.38 -17.40
N ARG A 324 16.47 12.30 -17.87
CA ARG A 324 16.81 13.49 -17.07
C ARG A 324 15.61 14.40 -16.97
N LEU A 325 15.39 14.99 -15.79
CA LEU A 325 14.27 15.91 -15.59
C LEU A 325 14.29 17.08 -16.58
N THR A 326 15.46 17.68 -16.86
CA THR A 326 15.55 18.78 -17.82
C THR A 326 15.25 18.37 -19.25
N ASP A 327 15.53 17.14 -19.64
CA ASP A 327 15.12 16.61 -20.94
C ASP A 327 13.61 16.34 -20.98
N PHE A 328 13.03 15.83 -19.90
CA PHE A 328 11.58 15.62 -19.74
C PHE A 328 10.79 16.93 -19.85
N VAL A 329 11.22 17.97 -19.12
CA VAL A 329 10.60 19.31 -19.18
C VAL A 329 10.72 19.93 -20.58
N SER A 330 11.81 19.65 -21.29
CA SER A 330 12.05 20.15 -22.66
C SER A 330 11.39 19.32 -23.76
N GLY A 331 10.64 18.26 -23.41
CA GLY A 331 10.04 17.33 -24.38
C GLY A 331 11.08 16.61 -25.24
N ARG A 332 12.19 16.22 -24.64
CA ARG A 332 13.37 15.73 -25.36
C ARG A 332 13.84 14.39 -24.80
N ARG A 333 14.03 13.40 -25.65
CA ARG A 333 14.59 12.10 -25.27
C ARG A 333 15.97 12.25 -24.59
N SER A 334 16.21 11.53 -23.50
CA SER A 334 17.54 11.33 -22.94
C SER A 334 18.33 10.22 -23.67
N ASN A 335 19.65 10.29 -23.57
CA ASN A 335 20.58 9.24 -23.92
C ASN A 335 21.66 9.11 -22.83
N TRP A 336 22.50 8.09 -22.87
CA TRP A 336 23.51 7.85 -21.84
C TRP A 336 24.52 9.02 -21.71
N GLU A 337 24.90 9.66 -22.82
CA GLU A 337 25.76 10.83 -22.79
C GLU A 337 25.17 11.98 -21.97
N ARG A 338 23.87 12.24 -22.10
CA ARG A 338 23.16 13.26 -21.30
C ARG A 338 23.01 12.86 -19.85
N ILE A 339 22.67 11.60 -19.59
CA ILE A 339 22.53 11.08 -18.23
C ILE A 339 23.86 11.16 -17.48
N SER A 340 24.99 10.85 -18.13
CA SER A 340 26.31 10.90 -17.52
C SER A 340 26.78 12.32 -17.14
N ARG A 341 26.08 13.37 -17.59
CA ARG A 341 26.32 14.76 -17.16
C ARG A 341 25.66 15.09 -15.81
N SER A 342 24.82 14.22 -15.29
CA SER A 342 24.22 14.35 -13.96
C SER A 342 25.22 13.93 -12.89
N ALA A 343 25.28 14.68 -11.78
CA ALA A 343 26.04 14.24 -10.61
C ALA A 343 25.35 13.03 -9.91
N THR A 344 24.06 12.83 -10.13
CA THR A 344 23.33 11.65 -9.65
C THR A 344 23.70 10.43 -10.48
N VAL A 345 24.37 9.48 -9.86
CA VAL A 345 24.64 8.18 -10.48
C VAL A 345 23.40 7.30 -10.36
N PRO A 346 22.79 6.84 -11.48
CA PRO A 346 21.60 6.00 -11.44
C PRO A 346 21.77 4.77 -10.52
N THR A 347 20.90 4.58 -9.54
CA THR A 347 20.95 3.39 -8.67
C THR A 347 20.37 2.16 -9.35
N LEU A 348 19.38 2.32 -10.23
CA LEU A 348 18.90 1.26 -11.11
C LEU A 348 19.68 1.30 -12.45
N LYS A 349 20.47 0.27 -12.72
CA LYS A 349 21.33 0.18 -13.90
C LYS A 349 20.63 -0.43 -15.13
N ASP A 350 19.69 -1.36 -14.90
CA ASP A 350 18.99 -2.07 -15.97
C ASP A 350 17.77 -1.26 -16.45
N VAL A 351 18.07 -0.19 -17.22
CA VAL A 351 17.09 0.79 -17.71
C VAL A 351 17.41 1.21 -19.14
N THR A 352 16.44 1.77 -19.83
CA THR A 352 16.59 2.33 -21.18
C THR A 352 16.45 3.86 -21.16
N PRO A 353 17.45 4.63 -21.59
CA PRO A 353 17.30 6.07 -21.78
C PRO A 353 16.23 6.37 -22.84
N GLY A 354 15.25 7.17 -22.47
CA GLY A 354 14.08 7.38 -23.34
C GLY A 354 13.40 8.73 -23.15
N ASP A 355 12.18 8.77 -23.66
CA ASP A 355 11.24 9.85 -23.47
C ASP A 355 9.97 9.32 -22.83
N ILE A 356 9.74 9.67 -21.58
CA ILE A 356 8.60 9.22 -20.77
C ILE A 356 7.28 9.75 -21.35
N ALA A 357 7.31 10.94 -21.99
CA ALA A 357 6.13 11.54 -22.57
C ALA A 357 5.55 10.74 -23.77
N MET A 358 6.34 9.84 -24.38
CA MET A 358 5.83 8.92 -25.40
C MET A 358 4.90 7.85 -24.85
N ALA A 359 5.01 7.53 -23.55
CA ALA A 359 4.16 6.55 -22.90
C ALA A 359 3.03 7.17 -22.09
N PHE A 360 3.20 8.40 -21.62
CA PHE A 360 2.26 9.04 -20.72
C PHE A 360 1.34 10.02 -21.45
N PRO A 361 0.03 10.01 -21.15
CA PRO A 361 -0.87 11.06 -21.61
C PRO A 361 -0.39 12.45 -21.22
N HIS A 362 -0.59 13.43 -22.09
CA HIS A 362 -0.14 14.83 -21.88
C HIS A 362 -0.60 15.40 -20.53
N ARG A 363 -1.82 15.09 -20.09
CA ARG A 363 -2.35 15.52 -18.79
C ARG A 363 -1.47 15.05 -17.63
N ILE A 364 -1.02 13.80 -17.65
CA ILE A 364 -0.14 13.23 -16.61
C ILE A 364 1.23 13.91 -16.66
N VAL A 365 1.80 14.08 -17.85
CA VAL A 365 3.09 14.78 -18.04
C VAL A 365 3.05 16.20 -17.46
N THR A 366 1.98 16.95 -17.77
CA THR A 366 1.78 18.32 -17.26
C THR A 366 1.66 18.33 -15.74
N ASN A 367 0.87 17.43 -15.16
CA ASN A 367 0.69 17.31 -13.72
C ASN A 367 2.03 17.02 -13.00
N LEU A 368 2.85 16.15 -13.58
CA LEU A 368 4.16 15.80 -13.00
C LEU A 368 5.13 16.99 -13.06
N ILE A 369 5.19 17.74 -14.17
CA ILE A 369 6.04 18.92 -14.32
C ILE A 369 5.61 20.01 -13.33
N GLU A 370 4.32 20.29 -13.24
CA GLU A 370 3.78 21.28 -12.30
C GLU A 370 4.04 20.86 -10.85
N GLY A 371 3.82 19.56 -10.53
CA GLY A 371 4.09 19.01 -9.22
C GLY A 371 5.55 19.17 -8.80
N LEU A 372 6.50 18.81 -9.67
CA LEU A 372 7.94 18.99 -9.43
C LEU A 372 8.32 20.47 -9.26
N THR A 373 7.72 21.34 -10.09
CA THR A 373 7.96 22.80 -10.02
C THR A 373 7.51 23.37 -8.67
N VAL A 374 6.35 22.95 -8.17
CA VAL A 374 5.84 23.37 -6.87
C VAL A 374 6.67 22.79 -5.73
N LEU A 375 6.98 21.49 -5.78
CA LEU A 375 7.81 20.82 -4.78
C LEU A 375 9.23 21.39 -4.69
N ASN A 376 9.78 21.91 -5.80
CA ASN A 376 11.10 22.55 -5.76
C ASN A 376 11.16 23.79 -4.85
N LYS A 377 10.03 24.42 -4.51
CA LYS A 377 9.98 25.51 -3.53
C LYS A 377 10.21 25.01 -2.09
N ILE A 378 9.97 23.72 -1.85
CA ILE A 378 10.14 23.06 -0.54
C ILE A 378 11.43 22.24 -0.55
N ILE A 379 11.69 21.50 -1.62
CA ILE A 379 12.87 20.66 -1.82
C ILE A 379 13.80 21.41 -2.80
N SER A 380 14.52 22.40 -2.28
CA SER A 380 15.37 23.28 -3.10
C SER A 380 16.42 22.47 -3.87
N GLY A 381 16.48 22.61 -5.17
CA GLY A 381 17.38 21.86 -6.05
C GLY A 381 16.73 20.63 -6.73
N LEU A 382 15.49 20.31 -6.43
CA LEU A 382 14.78 19.19 -7.06
C LEU A 382 14.67 19.36 -8.59
N MET A 383 14.49 20.57 -9.09
CA MET A 383 14.41 20.87 -10.53
C MET A 383 15.79 21.03 -11.20
N SER A 384 16.86 20.56 -10.57
CA SER A 384 18.22 20.66 -11.11
C SER A 384 18.47 19.66 -12.25
N ASN A 385 19.60 19.88 -12.94
CA ASN A 385 20.12 18.96 -13.97
C ASN A 385 20.50 17.57 -13.42
N ASN A 386 20.57 17.44 -12.10
CA ASN A 386 20.96 16.20 -11.42
C ASN A 386 19.79 15.29 -11.08
N THR A 387 18.55 15.69 -11.36
CA THR A 387 17.38 14.88 -11.10
C THR A 387 17.10 13.95 -12.27
N LEU A 388 16.92 12.68 -11.93
CA LEU A 388 16.58 11.60 -12.85
C LEU A 388 15.16 11.10 -12.59
N LEU A 389 14.44 10.77 -13.65
CA LEU A 389 13.11 10.21 -13.62
C LEU A 389 13.13 8.78 -14.17
N TYR A 390 12.40 7.90 -13.52
CA TYR A 390 12.20 6.53 -13.96
C TYR A 390 10.71 6.25 -14.13
N ALA A 391 10.34 5.59 -15.21
CA ALA A 391 8.95 5.30 -15.54
C ALA A 391 8.77 3.88 -16.07
N PRO A 392 7.56 3.30 -15.89
CA PRO A 392 6.43 3.88 -15.17
C PRO A 392 6.42 3.49 -13.69
N GLU A 393 5.92 4.36 -12.82
CA GLU A 393 5.48 3.96 -11.49
C GLU A 393 3.96 4.10 -11.41
N ILE A 394 3.26 3.01 -11.14
CA ILE A 394 1.80 2.98 -11.08
C ILE A 394 1.38 2.30 -9.77
N LYS A 395 0.44 2.94 -9.08
CA LYS A 395 -0.19 2.35 -7.89
C LYS A 395 -1.63 2.05 -8.22
N PHE A 396 -1.89 0.76 -8.41
CA PHE A 396 -3.24 0.25 -8.64
C PHE A 396 -4.03 0.25 -7.33
N TYR A 397 -5.27 0.73 -7.40
CA TYR A 397 -6.28 0.60 -6.35
C TYR A 397 -7.43 -0.26 -6.89
N ASP A 398 -7.09 -1.44 -7.37
CA ASP A 398 -7.83 -2.30 -8.29
C ASP A 398 -9.36 -2.25 -8.13
N THR A 399 -9.86 -2.61 -6.96
CA THR A 399 -11.30 -2.74 -6.72
C THR A 399 -11.64 -2.08 -5.41
N LYS A 400 -12.70 -1.29 -5.38
CA LYS A 400 -13.29 -0.75 -4.16
C LYS A 400 -14.64 -1.42 -3.94
N TYR A 401 -14.86 -1.96 -2.76
CA TYR A 401 -16.11 -2.62 -2.40
C TYR A 401 -17.05 -1.61 -1.77
N LYS A 402 -18.35 -1.71 -2.12
CA LYS A 402 -19.38 -0.98 -1.39
C LYS A 402 -19.57 -1.68 -0.04
N VAL A 403 -19.31 -0.95 1.04
CA VAL A 403 -19.29 -1.51 2.40
C VAL A 403 -20.03 -0.64 3.39
N THR A 404 -20.43 -1.26 4.51
CA THR A 404 -20.90 -0.58 5.71
C THR A 404 -19.72 0.02 6.50
N PRO A 405 -19.94 0.85 7.54
CA PRO A 405 -18.89 1.30 8.44
C PRO A 405 -18.09 0.21 9.14
N TYR A 406 -18.57 -1.02 9.12
CA TYR A 406 -17.89 -2.22 9.65
C TYR A 406 -17.26 -3.08 8.53
N LEU A 407 -17.12 -2.53 7.32
CA LEU A 407 -16.56 -3.22 6.16
C LEU A 407 -17.31 -4.49 5.73
N GLU A 408 -18.56 -4.63 6.15
CA GLU A 408 -19.49 -5.61 5.61
C GLU A 408 -19.90 -5.20 4.19
N THR A 409 -19.84 -6.12 3.27
CA THR A 409 -20.21 -5.90 1.86
C THR A 409 -21.74 -5.84 1.68
N THR A 410 -22.20 -5.80 0.44
CA THR A 410 -23.62 -5.93 0.13
C THR A 410 -24.18 -7.34 0.39
N LEU A 411 -23.32 -8.31 0.67
CA LEU A 411 -23.69 -9.66 1.09
C LEU A 411 -23.51 -9.77 2.61
N GLU A 412 -24.61 -10.05 3.31
CA GLU A 412 -24.64 -10.16 4.76
C GLU A 412 -23.62 -11.18 5.29
N ASN A 413 -22.91 -10.81 6.37
CA ASN A 413 -21.85 -11.59 7.01
C ASN A 413 -20.62 -11.87 6.12
N PHE A 414 -20.46 -11.14 5.01
CA PHE A 414 -19.24 -11.16 4.21
C PHE A 414 -18.53 -9.80 4.31
N PHE A 415 -17.38 -9.82 4.96
CA PHE A 415 -16.56 -8.63 5.24
C PHE A 415 -15.31 -8.63 4.40
N VAL A 416 -14.83 -7.45 4.02
CA VAL A 416 -13.57 -7.28 3.30
C VAL A 416 -12.64 -6.36 4.08
N ALA A 417 -11.35 -6.72 4.16
CA ALA A 417 -10.37 -5.92 4.90
C ALA A 417 -9.00 -5.91 4.21
N GLY A 418 -8.14 -5.02 4.65
CA GLY A 418 -6.79 -4.87 4.11
C GLY A 418 -6.75 -4.28 2.71
N ASP A 419 -5.58 -4.33 2.08
CA ASP A 419 -5.31 -3.67 0.81
C ASP A 419 -6.19 -4.15 -0.36
N ALA A 420 -6.66 -5.41 -0.32
CA ALA A 420 -7.57 -5.94 -1.34
C ALA A 420 -8.98 -5.34 -1.29
N SER A 421 -9.38 -4.74 -0.17
CA SER A 421 -10.69 -4.10 -0.04
C SER A 421 -10.81 -2.77 -0.79
N GLY A 422 -9.67 -2.18 -1.20
CA GLY A 422 -9.62 -0.85 -1.80
C GLY A 422 -9.75 0.31 -0.80
N HIS A 423 -9.87 0.02 0.51
CA HIS A 423 -10.04 1.01 1.57
C HIS A 423 -8.78 1.24 2.42
N SER A 424 -7.74 0.44 2.23
CA SER A 424 -6.49 0.58 3.00
C SER A 424 -5.22 0.39 2.17
N ARG A 425 -4.12 0.91 2.71
CA ARG A 425 -2.73 0.67 2.28
C ARG A 425 -1.80 0.70 3.47
N GLY A 426 -0.87 -0.26 3.50
CA GLY A 426 0.16 -0.35 4.52
C GLY A 426 -0.31 -1.05 5.80
N ILE A 427 0.64 -1.29 6.72
CA ILE A 427 0.45 -2.17 7.88
C ILE A 427 -0.66 -1.65 8.80
N VAL A 428 -0.55 -0.40 9.23
CA VAL A 428 -1.43 0.19 10.25
C VAL A 428 -2.87 0.32 9.74
N TYR A 429 -3.05 0.87 8.55
CA TYR A 429 -4.41 1.07 8.04
C TYR A 429 -5.09 -0.25 7.64
N SER A 430 -4.30 -1.25 7.18
CA SER A 430 -4.84 -2.60 6.99
C SER A 430 -5.31 -3.22 8.31
N ALA A 431 -4.55 -3.04 9.40
CA ALA A 431 -4.94 -3.47 10.74
C ALA A 431 -6.25 -2.80 11.20
N VAL A 432 -6.39 -1.47 11.00
CA VAL A 432 -7.63 -0.72 11.29
C VAL A 432 -8.84 -1.35 10.59
N THR A 433 -8.72 -1.64 9.29
CA THR A 433 -9.81 -2.27 8.55
C THR A 433 -10.13 -3.68 9.05
N GLY A 434 -9.12 -4.43 9.49
CA GLY A 434 -9.31 -5.73 10.12
C GLY A 434 -10.11 -5.64 11.42
N ILE A 435 -9.78 -4.69 12.29
CA ILE A 435 -10.49 -4.46 13.55
C ILE A 435 -11.95 -4.10 13.29
N PHE A 436 -12.25 -3.17 12.39
CA PHE A 436 -13.63 -2.80 12.07
C PHE A 436 -14.42 -3.99 11.49
N ALA A 437 -13.83 -4.80 10.62
CA ALA A 437 -14.49 -5.99 10.09
C ALA A 437 -14.80 -6.99 11.20
N ALA A 438 -13.88 -7.22 12.13
CA ALA A 438 -14.11 -8.10 13.28
C ALA A 438 -15.19 -7.57 14.22
N GLN A 439 -15.23 -6.26 14.49
CA GLN A 439 -16.31 -5.63 15.26
C GLN A 439 -17.66 -5.82 14.59
N GLY A 440 -17.73 -5.73 13.25
CA GLY A 440 -18.94 -6.03 12.50
C GLY A 440 -19.40 -7.47 12.65
N VAL A 441 -18.48 -8.42 12.61
CA VAL A 441 -18.77 -9.83 12.87
C VAL A 441 -19.33 -10.04 14.29
N LEU A 442 -18.70 -9.43 15.30
CA LEU A 442 -19.16 -9.53 16.69
C LEU A 442 -20.59 -9.00 16.84
N LYS A 443 -20.85 -7.83 16.26
CA LYS A 443 -22.19 -7.23 16.25
C LYS A 443 -23.23 -8.14 15.60
N ASN A 444 -22.93 -8.67 14.41
CA ASN A 444 -23.88 -9.52 13.67
C ASN A 444 -24.13 -10.87 14.35
N LEU A 445 -23.13 -11.42 15.05
CA LEU A 445 -23.25 -12.68 15.78
C LEU A 445 -23.71 -12.50 17.25
N GLY A 446 -23.98 -11.26 17.70
CA GLY A 446 -24.43 -10.96 19.07
C GLY A 446 -23.39 -11.30 20.14
N LYS A 447 -22.12 -10.94 19.87
CA LYS A 447 -20.95 -11.23 20.72
C LYS A 447 -20.15 -9.97 21.11
N ASP A 448 -20.75 -8.79 20.99
CA ASP A 448 -20.18 -7.49 21.37
C ASP A 448 -19.68 -7.44 22.82
#